data_11626b9fe9eccd59710388a16355f189
#
_entry.id   11626b9fe9eccd59710388a16355f189
#
_cell.length_a   1.000
_cell.length_b   1.000
_cell.length_c   1.000
_cell.angle_alpha   90.00
_cell.angle_beta   90.00
_cell.angle_gamma   90.00
#
_symmetry.space_group_name_H-M   'P 1'
#
loop_
_entity.id
_entity.type
_entity.pdbx_description
1 polymer ?
#
loop_
_entity_poly.entity_id
_entity_poly.type
_entity_poly.pdbx_seq_one_letter_code
_entity_poly.pdbx_strand_id
1 'polypeptide(L)'
;WLRITADNFETVFNTDDARMILLRYHNSDIIYGHEGLTYNGYRYISNNKRDWKPTAFKVKDFSYQLAEDHSYVKVITKMEATIDNITVPYCVNYTIYANGTIDVDATFTTNDHFNLPRLTLQMSLCQRLEQVEWYGRGPIENYWDRKDAAFLGIYSKTVSEMGENYGRPQSMGNRCDTRWLEMKDKAGSGIRFSGDVPFEFSALHYTDKDLFFARYGHDLGYFRRAE
;
A
#
# COMPACT_ATOMS: atom_id res chain seq x y z
N TRP A 1 -0.08 -21.46 6.74
CA TRP A 1 0.90 -20.41 6.43
C TRP A 1 1.87 -20.92 5.38
N LEU A 2 2.21 -20.07 4.45
CA LEU A 2 3.28 -20.29 3.47
C LEU A 2 4.49 -19.45 3.87
N ARG A 3 5.63 -20.10 4.12
CA ARG A 3 6.90 -19.43 4.42
C ARG A 3 7.88 -19.65 3.26
N ILE A 4 8.48 -18.60 2.76
CA ILE A 4 9.46 -18.60 1.68
C ILE A 4 10.72 -17.94 2.20
N THR A 5 11.86 -18.63 2.09
CA THR A 5 13.15 -18.18 2.61
C THR A 5 14.24 -18.32 1.56
N ALA A 6 15.17 -17.37 1.57
CA ALA A 6 16.46 -17.42 0.88
C ALA A 6 17.53 -16.86 1.82
N ASP A 7 18.80 -16.76 1.39
CA ASP A 7 19.94 -16.47 2.28
C ASP A 7 19.74 -15.23 3.18
N ASN A 8 19.22 -14.14 2.65
CA ASN A 8 19.03 -12.87 3.39
C ASN A 8 17.59 -12.35 3.31
N PHE A 9 16.66 -13.22 3.03
CA PHE A 9 15.29 -12.87 2.73
C PHE A 9 14.33 -13.89 3.34
N GLU A 10 13.24 -13.37 3.88
CA GLU A 10 12.13 -14.18 4.38
C GLU A 10 10.81 -13.47 4.12
N THR A 11 9.83 -14.19 3.62
CA THR A 11 8.43 -13.73 3.60
C THR A 11 7.48 -14.83 4.06
N VAL A 12 6.41 -14.42 4.71
CA VAL A 12 5.36 -15.33 5.20
C VAL A 12 4.00 -14.82 4.76
N PHE A 13 3.19 -15.72 4.24
CA PHE A 13 1.79 -15.47 3.93
C PHE A 13 0.89 -16.20 4.91
N ASN A 14 -0.13 -15.53 5.40
CA ASN A 14 -1.26 -16.17 6.04
C ASN A 14 -2.23 -16.65 4.94
N THR A 15 -2.48 -17.94 4.90
CA THR A 15 -3.32 -18.56 3.86
C THR A 15 -4.82 -18.33 4.07
N ASP A 16 -5.23 -17.98 5.29
CA ASP A 16 -6.65 -17.78 5.64
C ASP A 16 -7.18 -16.42 5.13
N ASP A 17 -6.32 -15.40 5.13
CA ASP A 17 -6.67 -14.05 4.65
C ASP A 17 -5.86 -13.61 3.42
N ALA A 18 -5.01 -14.50 2.89
CA ALA A 18 -4.16 -14.33 1.72
C ALA A 18 -3.19 -13.12 1.81
N ARG A 19 -2.83 -12.68 3.02
CA ARG A 19 -1.92 -11.56 3.23
C ARG A 19 -0.49 -12.00 3.40
N MET A 20 0.42 -11.19 2.87
CA MET A 20 1.82 -11.21 3.27
C MET A 20 1.92 -10.61 4.67
N ILE A 21 2.20 -11.42 5.69
CA ILE A 21 2.24 -10.98 7.09
C ILE A 21 3.65 -10.67 7.59
N LEU A 22 4.66 -11.10 6.85
CA LEU A 22 6.06 -10.81 7.13
C LEU A 22 6.81 -10.61 5.83
N LEU A 23 7.64 -9.60 5.81
CA LEU A 23 8.67 -9.37 4.81
C LEU A 23 9.91 -8.91 5.54
N ARG A 24 11.02 -9.64 5.38
CA ARG A 24 12.27 -9.42 6.11
C ARG A 24 13.46 -9.50 5.17
N TYR A 25 14.36 -8.54 5.28
CA TYR A 25 15.65 -8.55 4.60
C TYR A 25 16.77 -8.37 5.63
N HIS A 26 17.83 -9.18 5.56
CA HIS A 26 18.98 -9.11 6.45
C HIS A 26 18.59 -8.99 7.94
N ASN A 27 17.62 -9.80 8.39
CA ASN A 27 17.04 -9.78 9.74
C ASN A 27 16.30 -8.49 10.13
N SER A 28 15.99 -7.61 9.19
CA SER A 28 15.21 -6.39 9.41
C SER A 28 13.81 -6.51 8.80
N ASP A 29 12.80 -6.41 9.65
CA ASP A 29 11.41 -6.46 9.22
C ASP A 29 11.04 -5.20 8.43
N ILE A 30 10.27 -5.38 7.36
CA ILE A 30 9.76 -4.30 6.51
C ILE A 30 8.28 -4.04 6.83
N ILE A 31 7.47 -5.11 6.93
CA ILE A 31 6.04 -5.01 7.24
C ILE A 31 5.86 -4.87 8.75
N TYR A 32 4.96 -3.97 9.15
CA TYR A 32 4.51 -3.78 10.51
C TYR A 32 3.11 -4.37 10.72
N GLY A 33 2.86 -4.95 11.91
CA GLY A 33 1.54 -5.37 12.35
C GLY A 33 0.91 -6.49 11.51
N HIS A 34 1.69 -7.25 10.74
CA HIS A 34 1.21 -8.27 9.81
C HIS A 34 0.29 -7.72 8.70
N GLU A 35 0.46 -6.44 8.35
CA GLU A 35 -0.39 -5.74 7.39
C GLU A 35 0.35 -5.52 6.06
N GLY A 36 0.53 -6.60 5.29
CA GLY A 36 0.99 -6.54 3.91
C GLY A 36 -0.07 -6.00 2.95
N LEU A 37 0.23 -6.04 1.65
CA LEU A 37 -0.64 -5.46 0.62
C LEU A 37 -2.08 -5.99 0.71
N THR A 38 -3.01 -5.07 0.81
CA THR A 38 -4.45 -5.33 0.80
C THR A 38 -5.20 -4.23 0.07
N TYR A 39 -6.39 -4.54 -0.43
CA TYR A 39 -7.25 -3.53 -1.03
C TYR A 39 -7.65 -2.46 -0.03
N ASN A 40 -7.54 -1.20 -0.45
CA ASN A 40 -7.98 -0.05 0.32
C ASN A 40 -9.05 0.72 -0.46
N GLY A 41 -10.27 0.72 0.07
CA GLY A 41 -11.41 1.41 -0.48
C GLY A 41 -11.99 2.50 0.43
N TYR A 42 -11.31 2.84 1.53
CA TYR A 42 -11.79 3.87 2.44
C TYR A 42 -11.74 5.26 1.79
N ARG A 43 -12.88 5.93 1.69
CA ARG A 43 -12.99 7.30 1.19
C ARG A 43 -14.19 8.00 1.80
N TYR A 44 -13.96 9.12 2.44
CA TYR A 44 -14.98 10.06 2.85
C TYR A 44 -15.13 11.16 1.79
N ILE A 45 -16.36 11.41 1.33
CA ILE A 45 -16.68 12.48 0.38
C ILE A 45 -17.77 13.34 0.99
N SER A 46 -17.41 14.51 1.52
CA SER A 46 -18.31 15.38 2.28
C SER A 46 -19.51 15.90 1.48
N ASN A 47 -19.30 16.17 0.17
CA ASN A 47 -20.30 16.86 -0.66
C ASN A 47 -21.51 16.00 -1.01
N ASN A 48 -21.36 14.70 -1.11
CA ASN A 48 -22.44 13.78 -1.47
C ASN A 48 -22.91 12.90 -0.30
N LYS A 49 -22.41 13.16 0.91
CA LYS A 49 -22.73 12.44 2.16
C LYS A 49 -22.59 10.92 2.04
N ARG A 50 -21.73 10.47 1.15
CA ARG A 50 -21.52 9.05 0.88
C ARG A 50 -20.18 8.61 1.46
N ASP A 51 -20.27 7.72 2.42
CA ASP A 51 -19.13 7.10 3.05
C ASP A 51 -18.79 5.80 2.34
N TRP A 52 -17.59 5.72 1.76
CA TRP A 52 -17.10 4.50 1.16
C TRP A 52 -16.17 3.81 2.14
N LYS A 53 -16.54 2.61 2.57
CA LYS A 53 -15.74 1.79 3.46
C LYS A 53 -15.90 0.31 3.11
N PRO A 54 -14.81 -0.45 3.03
CA PRO A 54 -14.90 -1.90 2.95
C PRO A 54 -15.60 -2.46 4.19
N THR A 55 -16.58 -3.33 3.99
CA THR A 55 -17.35 -3.97 5.06
C THR A 55 -16.95 -5.43 5.27
N ALA A 56 -16.43 -6.08 4.21
CA ALA A 56 -15.96 -7.45 4.29
C ALA A 56 -14.85 -7.72 3.27
N PHE A 57 -14.01 -8.68 3.62
CA PHE A 57 -13.00 -9.27 2.72
C PHE A 57 -13.16 -10.78 2.75
N LYS A 58 -13.07 -11.42 1.58
CA LYS A 58 -13.21 -12.85 1.43
C LYS A 58 -12.13 -13.39 0.52
N VAL A 59 -11.41 -14.39 0.98
CA VAL A 59 -10.50 -15.20 0.15
C VAL A 59 -11.32 -16.20 -0.64
N LYS A 60 -11.11 -16.26 -1.93
CA LYS A 60 -11.73 -17.23 -2.85
C LYS A 60 -10.77 -18.34 -3.22
N ASP A 61 -9.50 -18.02 -3.35
CA ASP A 61 -8.44 -18.95 -3.69
C ASP A 61 -7.08 -18.44 -3.22
N PHE A 62 -6.26 -19.36 -2.74
CA PHE A 62 -4.86 -19.13 -2.41
C PHE A 62 -4.07 -20.34 -2.89
N SER A 63 -3.15 -20.10 -3.80
CA SER A 63 -2.28 -21.16 -4.33
C SER A 63 -0.86 -20.67 -4.53
N TYR A 64 0.09 -21.57 -4.61
CA TYR A 64 1.47 -21.25 -4.90
C TYR A 64 2.12 -22.29 -5.78
N GLN A 65 3.16 -21.90 -6.49
CA GLN A 65 3.96 -22.76 -7.37
C GLN A 65 5.44 -22.41 -7.21
N LEU A 66 6.24 -23.40 -6.90
CA LEU A 66 7.70 -23.29 -6.93
C LEU A 66 8.21 -23.58 -8.36
N ALA A 67 9.12 -22.76 -8.86
CA ALA A 67 9.81 -23.03 -10.13
C ALA A 67 10.66 -24.28 -10.03
N GLU A 68 10.79 -25.04 -11.12
CA GLU A 68 11.56 -26.29 -11.15
C GLU A 68 13.04 -26.08 -10.81
N ASP A 69 13.60 -24.95 -11.20
CA ASP A 69 14.98 -24.53 -10.91
C ASP A 69 15.13 -23.80 -9.56
N HIS A 70 14.06 -23.69 -8.79
CA HIS A 70 14.00 -23.00 -7.50
C HIS A 70 14.33 -21.51 -7.57
N SER A 71 14.28 -20.87 -8.73
CA SER A 71 14.64 -19.45 -8.92
C SER A 71 13.58 -18.50 -8.38
N TYR A 72 12.29 -18.92 -8.32
CA TYR A 72 11.20 -18.13 -7.78
C TYR A 72 10.05 -18.98 -7.23
N VAL A 73 9.21 -18.35 -6.44
CA VAL A 73 7.89 -18.87 -6.03
C VAL A 73 6.82 -17.90 -6.53
N LYS A 74 5.82 -18.41 -7.24
CA LYS A 74 4.60 -17.66 -7.55
C LYS A 74 3.57 -17.90 -6.45
N VAL A 75 2.97 -16.82 -5.93
CA VAL A 75 1.81 -16.87 -5.04
C VAL A 75 0.65 -16.20 -5.76
N ILE A 76 -0.45 -16.89 -5.88
CA ILE A 76 -1.64 -16.45 -6.60
C ILE A 76 -2.78 -16.34 -5.61
N THR A 77 -3.41 -15.16 -5.55
CA THR A 77 -4.55 -14.91 -4.67
C THR A 77 -5.77 -14.47 -5.46
N LYS A 78 -6.94 -14.96 -5.07
CA LYS A 78 -8.23 -14.45 -5.58
C LYS A 78 -9.08 -14.02 -4.39
N MET A 79 -9.50 -12.79 -4.42
CA MET A 79 -10.16 -12.14 -3.29
C MET A 79 -11.39 -11.35 -3.73
N GLU A 80 -12.26 -11.10 -2.79
CA GLU A 80 -13.39 -10.19 -2.95
C GLU A 80 -13.40 -9.19 -1.79
N ALA A 81 -13.59 -7.91 -2.13
CA ALA A 81 -13.89 -6.87 -1.15
C ALA A 81 -15.36 -6.42 -1.35
N THR A 82 -16.08 -6.25 -0.26
CA THR A 82 -17.44 -5.69 -0.28
C THR A 82 -17.40 -4.26 0.23
N ILE A 83 -17.96 -3.34 -0.57
CA ILE A 83 -18.10 -1.91 -0.26
C ILE A 83 -19.56 -1.55 -0.47
N ASP A 84 -20.28 -1.22 0.59
CA ASP A 84 -21.74 -1.14 0.58
C ASP A 84 -22.33 -2.46 0.05
N ASN A 85 -23.03 -2.40 -1.08
CA ASN A 85 -23.61 -3.57 -1.76
C ASN A 85 -22.82 -3.98 -3.01
N ILE A 86 -21.62 -3.42 -3.20
CA ILE A 86 -20.77 -3.71 -4.36
C ILE A 86 -19.71 -4.71 -3.94
N THR A 87 -19.61 -5.82 -4.66
CA THR A 87 -18.51 -6.76 -4.52
C THR A 87 -17.48 -6.51 -5.61
N VAL A 88 -16.23 -6.28 -5.20
CA VAL A 88 -15.09 -6.03 -6.08
C VAL A 88 -14.17 -7.26 -6.04
N PRO A 89 -14.20 -8.12 -7.06
CA PRO A 89 -13.20 -9.17 -7.19
C PRO A 89 -11.83 -8.58 -7.51
N TYR A 90 -10.79 -9.09 -6.85
CA TYR A 90 -9.42 -8.69 -7.13
C TYR A 90 -8.43 -9.82 -6.88
N CYS A 91 -7.28 -9.72 -7.52
CA CYS A 91 -6.16 -10.61 -7.34
C CYS A 91 -4.93 -9.78 -6.96
N VAL A 92 -4.08 -10.30 -6.09
CA VAL A 92 -2.72 -9.79 -5.87
C VAL A 92 -1.80 -10.98 -6.02
N ASN A 93 -1.09 -11.03 -7.12
CA ASN A 93 -0.17 -12.12 -7.44
C ASN A 93 1.26 -11.66 -7.19
N TYR A 94 2.06 -12.55 -6.66
CA TYR A 94 3.45 -12.28 -6.33
C TYR A 94 4.35 -13.26 -7.08
N THR A 95 5.43 -12.75 -7.68
CA THR A 95 6.56 -13.58 -8.09
C THR A 95 7.74 -13.22 -7.19
N ILE A 96 8.12 -14.14 -6.33
CA ILE A 96 9.11 -13.94 -5.29
C ILE A 96 10.39 -14.64 -5.71
N TYR A 97 11.41 -13.87 -6.06
CA TYR A 97 12.68 -14.38 -6.55
C TYR A 97 13.64 -14.70 -5.41
N ALA A 98 14.56 -15.64 -5.66
CA ALA A 98 15.57 -16.05 -4.69
C ALA A 98 16.51 -14.92 -4.24
N ASN A 99 16.67 -13.87 -5.05
CA ASN A 99 17.44 -12.67 -4.70
C ASN A 99 16.68 -11.68 -3.80
N GLY A 100 15.42 -11.99 -3.41
CA GLY A 100 14.57 -11.14 -2.59
C GLY A 100 13.77 -10.09 -3.34
N THR A 101 13.90 -10.00 -4.68
CA THR A 101 12.99 -9.16 -5.49
C THR A 101 11.60 -9.78 -5.50
N ILE A 102 10.57 -8.93 -5.46
CA ILE A 102 9.17 -9.36 -5.53
C ILE A 102 8.47 -8.55 -6.62
N ASP A 103 8.01 -9.23 -7.66
CA ASP A 103 7.07 -8.64 -8.61
C ASP A 103 5.65 -8.80 -8.05
N VAL A 104 4.87 -7.73 -8.14
CA VAL A 104 3.47 -7.70 -7.69
C VAL A 104 2.59 -7.32 -8.85
N ASP A 105 1.67 -8.21 -9.20
CA ASP A 105 0.62 -7.95 -10.19
C ASP A 105 -0.74 -7.93 -9.49
N ALA A 106 -1.36 -6.75 -9.48
CA ALA A 106 -2.65 -6.53 -8.86
C ALA A 106 -3.71 -6.20 -9.91
N THR A 107 -4.71 -7.06 -10.00
CA THR A 107 -5.81 -6.91 -10.94
C THR A 107 -7.13 -6.76 -10.20
N PHE A 108 -7.87 -5.72 -10.52
CA PHE A 108 -9.22 -5.48 -10.03
C PHE A 108 -10.23 -5.69 -11.17
N THR A 109 -11.25 -6.50 -10.91
CA THR A 109 -12.32 -6.69 -11.88
C THR A 109 -13.45 -5.71 -11.59
N THR A 110 -13.60 -4.73 -12.46
CA THR A 110 -14.66 -3.72 -12.39
C THR A 110 -15.62 -3.87 -13.55
N ASN A 111 -16.78 -3.27 -13.45
CA ASN A 111 -17.75 -3.14 -14.54
C ASN A 111 -18.31 -1.72 -14.56
N ASP A 112 -19.08 -1.38 -15.60
CA ASP A 112 -19.62 -0.04 -15.81
C ASP A 112 -20.56 0.45 -14.70
N HIS A 113 -20.96 -0.43 -13.78
CA HIS A 113 -21.80 -0.09 -12.63
C HIS A 113 -20.98 0.23 -11.38
N PHE A 114 -19.64 0.02 -11.40
CA PHE A 114 -18.75 0.29 -10.28
C PHE A 114 -18.29 1.75 -10.29
N ASN A 115 -19.00 2.59 -9.57
CA ASN A 115 -18.55 3.96 -9.32
C ASN A 115 -17.77 4.00 -8.00
N LEU A 116 -16.57 3.42 -7.99
CA LEU A 116 -15.71 3.38 -6.82
C LEU A 116 -14.84 4.64 -6.74
N PRO A 117 -14.85 5.36 -5.62
CA PRO A 117 -14.07 6.59 -5.48
C PRO A 117 -12.58 6.31 -5.26
N ARG A 118 -12.22 5.07 -4.94
CA ARG A 118 -10.85 4.65 -4.70
C ARG A 118 -10.64 3.18 -5.06
N LEU A 119 -9.52 2.94 -5.74
CA LEU A 119 -9.07 1.60 -6.10
C LEU A 119 -7.54 1.55 -5.90
N THR A 120 -7.12 1.22 -4.68
CA THR A 120 -5.70 1.23 -4.29
C THR A 120 -5.34 0.02 -3.45
N LEU A 121 -4.06 -0.28 -3.39
CA LEU A 121 -3.48 -1.18 -2.40
C LEU A 121 -2.85 -0.38 -1.26
N GLN A 122 -2.86 -0.93 -0.07
CA GLN A 122 -2.25 -0.39 1.13
C GLN A 122 -1.44 -1.47 1.83
N MET A 123 -0.34 -1.08 2.46
CA MET A 123 0.42 -1.90 3.40
C MET A 123 0.95 -1.04 4.54
N SER A 124 1.27 -1.66 5.67
CA SER A 124 1.90 -0.98 6.79
C SER A 124 3.38 -1.34 6.86
N LEU A 125 4.23 -0.34 6.84
CA LEU A 125 5.69 -0.49 6.95
C LEU A 125 6.16 -0.19 8.37
N CYS A 126 7.31 -0.77 8.76
CA CYS A 126 7.93 -0.48 10.04
C CYS A 126 8.28 1.01 10.13
N GLN A 127 7.97 1.62 11.26
CA GLN A 127 8.09 3.05 11.52
C GLN A 127 9.52 3.60 11.31
N ARG A 128 10.56 2.79 11.52
CA ARG A 128 11.94 3.19 11.25
C ARG A 128 12.19 3.65 9.80
N LEU A 129 11.32 3.23 8.85
CA LEU A 129 11.39 3.59 7.42
C LEU A 129 10.80 4.98 7.17
N GLU A 130 11.31 5.97 7.87
CA GLU A 130 10.82 7.34 7.91
C GLU A 130 11.32 8.20 6.75
N GLN A 131 12.45 7.86 6.12
CA GLN A 131 13.00 8.64 5.01
C GLN A 131 12.37 8.20 3.69
N VAL A 132 11.72 9.12 3.02
CA VAL A 132 11.03 8.91 1.73
C VAL A 132 11.79 9.65 0.63
N GLU A 133 12.20 8.92 -0.41
CA GLU A 133 12.78 9.52 -1.60
C GLU A 133 12.02 8.97 -2.82
N TRP A 134 11.66 9.83 -3.76
CA TRP A 134 10.93 9.38 -4.95
C TRP A 134 11.31 10.15 -6.21
N TYR A 135 11.22 9.48 -7.36
CA TYR A 135 11.23 10.10 -8.67
C TYR A 135 9.80 10.16 -9.21
N GLY A 136 9.22 11.34 -9.20
CA GLY A 136 7.82 11.59 -9.55
C GLY A 136 7.48 13.06 -9.48
N ARG A 137 6.19 13.39 -9.39
CA ARG A 137 5.77 14.77 -9.19
C ARG A 137 5.92 15.17 -7.72
N GLY A 138 6.32 16.42 -7.50
CA GLY A 138 6.55 16.98 -6.18
C GLY A 138 6.94 18.46 -6.22
N PRO A 139 7.45 19.03 -5.09
CA PRO A 139 7.53 18.40 -3.76
C PRO A 139 6.21 18.39 -2.98
N ILE A 140 5.21 19.16 -3.45
CA ILE A 140 3.89 19.28 -2.83
C ILE A 140 2.99 18.08 -3.17
N GLU A 141 1.95 17.86 -2.35
CA GLU A 141 0.94 16.85 -2.70
C GLU A 141 0.27 17.21 -4.02
N ASN A 142 -0.04 16.20 -4.78
CA ASN A 142 -0.69 16.36 -6.07
C ASN A 142 -1.55 15.11 -6.37
N TYR A 143 -2.64 15.32 -7.11
CA TYR A 143 -3.59 14.31 -7.50
C TYR A 143 -3.82 14.40 -8.99
N TRP A 144 -4.44 13.40 -9.59
CA TRP A 144 -4.68 13.36 -11.02
C TRP A 144 -5.37 14.61 -11.58
N ASP A 145 -6.31 15.16 -10.83
CA ASP A 145 -7.09 16.36 -11.18
C ASP A 145 -6.43 17.70 -10.75
N ARG A 146 -5.29 17.65 -10.05
CA ARG A 146 -4.55 18.85 -9.58
C ARG A 146 -3.06 18.59 -9.47
N LYS A 147 -2.39 18.41 -10.58
CA LYS A 147 -0.95 18.10 -10.64
C LYS A 147 -0.09 19.15 -11.36
N ASP A 148 -0.69 20.21 -11.91
CA ASP A 148 0.03 21.17 -12.75
C ASP A 148 1.06 21.98 -12.00
N ALA A 149 0.89 22.21 -10.70
CA ALA A 149 1.84 22.91 -9.85
C ALA A 149 2.99 22.01 -9.34
N ALA A 150 2.96 20.71 -9.64
CA ALA A 150 3.96 19.74 -9.23
C ALA A 150 4.79 19.27 -10.42
N PHE A 151 6.11 19.43 -10.33
CA PHE A 151 7.02 19.11 -11.42
C PHE A 151 7.67 17.74 -11.23
N LEU A 152 8.08 17.11 -12.33
CA LEU A 152 8.87 15.89 -12.27
C LEU A 152 10.27 16.16 -11.75
N GLY A 153 10.71 15.38 -10.80
CA GLY A 153 12.02 15.49 -10.18
C GLY A 153 12.27 14.36 -9.17
N ILE A 154 13.46 14.36 -8.60
CA ILE A 154 13.78 13.53 -7.44
C ILE A 154 13.62 14.41 -6.21
N TYR A 155 12.82 13.92 -5.28
CA TYR A 155 12.50 14.63 -4.04
C TYR A 155 12.70 13.72 -2.85
N SER A 156 12.97 14.31 -1.70
CA SER A 156 13.04 13.60 -0.43
C SER A 156 12.31 14.37 0.67
N LYS A 157 11.64 13.61 1.54
CA LYS A 157 10.95 14.08 2.75
C LYS A 157 10.98 12.98 3.80
N THR A 158 10.59 13.31 5.01
CA THR A 158 10.19 12.32 6.00
C THR A 158 8.71 11.98 5.83
N VAL A 159 8.28 10.80 6.29
CA VAL A 159 6.85 10.43 6.33
C VAL A 159 6.04 11.49 7.10
N SER A 160 6.62 12.03 8.19
CA SER A 160 6.02 13.10 8.98
C SER A 160 5.75 14.39 8.17
N GLU A 161 6.52 14.66 7.12
CA GLU A 161 6.38 15.84 6.25
C GLU A 161 5.49 15.59 5.03
N MET A 162 5.03 14.36 4.82
CA MET A 162 4.20 14.01 3.66
C MET A 162 2.73 14.38 3.83
N GLY A 163 2.26 14.48 5.08
CA GLY A 163 0.87 14.80 5.39
C GLY A 163 0.55 16.28 5.23
N GLU A 164 -0.72 16.58 4.98
CA GLU A 164 -1.27 17.93 4.89
C GLU A 164 -2.20 18.22 6.06
N ASN A 165 -2.17 19.43 6.56
CA ASN A 165 -2.96 19.83 7.72
C ASN A 165 -4.36 20.30 7.32
N TYR A 166 -5.20 19.39 6.85
CA TYR A 166 -6.59 19.69 6.54
C TYR A 166 -7.45 19.82 7.79
N GLY A 167 -8.38 20.76 7.80
CA GLY A 167 -9.30 21.00 8.92
C GLY A 167 -10.13 19.75 9.30
N ARG A 168 -10.48 18.94 8.32
CA ARG A 168 -10.99 17.57 8.52
C ARG A 168 -10.00 16.58 7.91
N PRO A 169 -9.57 15.55 8.66
CA PRO A 169 -8.74 14.48 8.13
C PRO A 169 -9.40 13.81 6.93
N GLN A 170 -8.62 13.63 5.89
CA GLN A 170 -9.02 12.99 4.64
C GLN A 170 -7.78 12.43 3.95
N SER A 171 -7.97 11.75 2.82
CA SER A 171 -6.84 11.31 2.01
C SER A 171 -5.95 12.49 1.65
N MET A 172 -4.66 12.35 1.88
CA MET A 172 -3.65 13.39 1.72
C MET A 172 -2.29 12.81 1.34
N GLY A 173 -1.36 13.66 0.98
CA GLY A 173 0.03 13.30 0.75
C GLY A 173 0.30 12.57 -0.56
N ASN A 174 -0.66 12.50 -1.49
CA ASN A 174 -0.49 11.80 -2.76
C ASN A 174 0.60 12.41 -3.64
N ARG A 175 1.31 11.57 -4.39
CA ARG A 175 2.30 11.92 -5.42
C ARG A 175 2.02 11.15 -6.69
N CYS A 176 1.75 11.88 -7.77
CA CYS A 176 1.46 11.31 -9.10
C CYS A 176 2.73 11.09 -9.93
N ASP A 177 2.56 10.33 -10.99
CA ASP A 177 3.57 10.09 -12.01
C ASP A 177 4.91 9.60 -11.40
N THR A 178 4.86 8.76 -10.36
CA THR A 178 6.01 8.20 -9.68
C THR A 178 6.57 7.01 -10.45
N ARG A 179 7.88 6.97 -10.67
CA ARG A 179 8.60 5.87 -11.32
C ARG A 179 9.19 4.92 -10.29
N TRP A 180 9.68 5.49 -9.20
CA TRP A 180 10.16 4.73 -8.07
C TRP A 180 9.99 5.52 -6.77
N LEU A 181 9.89 4.79 -5.69
CA LEU A 181 9.78 5.24 -4.32
C LEU A 181 10.72 4.41 -3.46
N GLU A 182 11.54 5.04 -2.64
CA GLU A 182 12.34 4.38 -1.61
C GLU A 182 11.89 4.84 -0.23
N MET A 183 11.76 3.89 0.68
CA MET A 183 11.52 4.16 2.10
C MET A 183 12.65 3.54 2.90
N LYS A 184 13.39 4.38 3.63
CA LYS A 184 14.65 4.01 4.30
C LYS A 184 14.64 4.43 5.76
N ASP A 185 15.40 3.69 6.54
CA ASP A 185 15.78 4.12 7.90
C ASP A 185 16.99 5.09 7.86
N LYS A 186 17.39 5.57 9.03
CA LYS A 186 18.55 6.48 9.17
C LYS A 186 19.88 5.85 8.75
N ALA A 187 19.97 4.53 8.71
CA ALA A 187 21.15 3.80 8.25
C ALA A 187 21.16 3.58 6.73
N GLY A 188 20.10 3.98 6.03
CA GLY A 188 19.94 3.80 4.59
C GLY A 188 19.38 2.44 4.18
N SER A 189 18.99 1.59 5.14
CA SER A 189 18.35 0.31 4.86
C SER A 189 16.84 0.49 4.69
N GLY A 190 16.24 -0.20 3.73
CA GLY A 190 14.82 -0.06 3.48
C GLY A 190 14.31 -0.85 2.30
N ILE A 191 13.28 -0.33 1.66
CA ILE A 191 12.62 -0.96 0.53
C ILE A 191 12.44 0.04 -0.62
N ARG A 192 12.56 -0.45 -1.85
CA ARG A 192 12.26 0.31 -3.06
C ARG A 192 11.05 -0.30 -3.77
N PHE A 193 10.14 0.57 -4.18
CA PHE A 193 9.03 0.25 -5.06
C PHE A 193 9.28 0.89 -6.42
N SER A 194 9.04 0.16 -7.47
CA SER A 194 9.09 0.67 -8.85
C SER A 194 7.95 0.08 -9.65
N GLY A 195 7.47 0.79 -10.66
CA GLY A 195 6.42 0.31 -11.55
C GLY A 195 6.89 0.31 -13.01
N ASP A 196 6.37 -0.61 -13.80
CA ASP A 196 6.58 -0.64 -15.26
C ASP A 196 5.92 0.57 -15.92
N VAL A 197 4.88 1.10 -15.29
CA VAL A 197 4.21 2.36 -15.62
C VAL A 197 4.25 3.29 -14.42
N PRO A 198 4.17 4.63 -14.63
CA PRO A 198 4.09 5.56 -13.51
C PRO A 198 2.88 5.26 -12.61
N PHE A 199 3.09 5.29 -11.31
CA PHE A 199 2.06 5.04 -10.30
C PHE A 199 1.88 6.24 -9.36
N GLU A 200 0.89 6.15 -8.48
CA GLU A 200 0.65 7.11 -7.42
C GLU A 200 0.91 6.48 -6.06
N PHE A 201 1.39 7.27 -5.11
CA PHE A 201 1.57 6.82 -3.74
C PHE A 201 1.26 7.91 -2.72
N SER A 202 0.93 7.49 -1.51
CA SER A 202 0.95 8.27 -0.28
C SER A 202 1.73 7.50 0.79
N ALA A 203 2.56 8.20 1.56
CA ALA A 203 3.28 7.63 2.70
C ALA A 203 2.94 8.45 3.94
N LEU A 204 2.21 7.85 4.89
CA LEU A 204 1.64 8.55 6.04
C LEU A 204 1.76 7.67 7.30
N HIS A 205 1.75 8.30 8.47
CA HIS A 205 1.63 7.60 9.76
C HIS A 205 0.22 7.08 10.05
N TYR A 206 -0.71 7.30 9.15
CA TYR A 206 -2.11 6.94 9.28
C TYR A 206 -2.57 6.14 8.08
N THR A 207 -3.44 5.16 8.31
CA THR A 207 -4.15 4.50 7.23
C THR A 207 -5.31 5.37 6.74
N ASP A 208 -5.80 5.13 5.53
CA ASP A 208 -7.02 5.80 5.07
C ASP A 208 -8.26 5.45 5.93
N LYS A 209 -8.24 4.29 6.59
CA LYS A 209 -9.23 3.93 7.60
C LYS A 209 -9.18 4.87 8.81
N ASP A 210 -7.99 5.19 9.31
CA ASP A 210 -7.81 6.12 10.43
C ASP A 210 -8.28 7.53 10.03
N LEU A 211 -7.90 8.00 8.84
CA LEU A 211 -8.34 9.28 8.28
C LEU A 211 -9.86 9.33 8.07
N PHE A 212 -10.47 8.21 7.68
CA PHE A 212 -11.91 8.10 7.48
C PHE A 212 -12.71 8.28 8.79
N PHE A 213 -12.23 7.69 9.90
CA PHE A 213 -12.90 7.76 11.19
C PHE A 213 -12.57 9.02 12.00
N ALA A 214 -11.45 9.69 11.74
CA ALA A 214 -11.13 10.96 12.39
C ALA A 214 -12.06 12.08 11.93
N ARG A 215 -12.61 12.83 12.88
CA ARG A 215 -13.47 13.99 12.59
C ARG A 215 -12.69 15.30 12.58
N TYR A 216 -11.66 15.37 13.38
CA TYR A 216 -10.82 16.55 13.58
C TYR A 216 -9.34 16.17 13.54
N GLY A 217 -8.47 17.11 13.22
CA GLY A 217 -7.03 16.87 13.17
C GLY A 217 -6.45 16.33 14.48
N HIS A 218 -6.97 16.74 15.63
CA HIS A 218 -6.52 16.25 16.93
C HIS A 218 -6.91 14.78 17.20
N ASP A 219 -7.93 14.25 16.52
CA ASP A 219 -8.29 12.84 16.64
C ASP A 219 -7.19 11.92 16.08
N LEU A 220 -6.40 12.42 15.14
CA LEU A 220 -5.30 11.66 14.55
C LEU A 220 -4.23 11.28 15.57
N GLY A 221 -4.09 12.04 16.66
CA GLY A 221 -3.19 11.69 17.75
C GLY A 221 -3.51 10.34 18.41
N TYR A 222 -4.78 9.92 18.39
CA TYR A 222 -5.22 8.62 18.92
C TYR A 222 -4.95 7.46 17.95
N PHE A 223 -4.87 7.75 16.65
CA PHE A 223 -4.65 6.74 15.61
C PHE A 223 -3.18 6.58 15.27
N ARG A 224 -2.33 7.52 15.66
CA ARG A 224 -0.89 7.41 15.43
C ARG A 224 -0.41 6.13 16.09
N ARG A 225 -0.03 5.17 15.27
CA ARG A 225 0.44 3.89 15.74
C ARG A 225 1.66 4.12 16.64
N ALA A 226 1.55 3.65 17.89
CA ALA A 226 2.62 3.75 18.86
C ALA A 226 3.87 3.01 18.36
N GLU A 227 4.99 3.52 18.75
CA GLU A 227 6.34 3.00 18.52
C GLU A 227 6.49 1.56 18.96
#